data_2d3d1b72b458a1c90dd218921aff2642
#
_entry.id   2d3d1b72b458a1c90dd218921aff2642
#
_cell.length_a   1.000
_cell.length_b   1.000
_cell.length_c   1.000
_cell.angle_alpha   90.00
_cell.angle_beta   90.00
_cell.angle_gamma   90.00
#
_symmetry.space_group_name_H-M   'P 1'
#
loop_
_entity.id
_entity.type
_entity.pdbx_description
1 polymer ?
#
loop_
_entity_poly.entity_id
_entity_poly.type
_entity_poly.pdbx_seq_one_letter_code
_entity_poly.pdbx_strand_id
1 'polypeptide(L)'
;MNSYIDFNQLNQNVEIYKQQYRDASPFELLVIDNFLTDWGLEQIDVPSLSSKAASDEKSSDYLFAKEKIENPNLTNISSALNDLKKELTSGEFSKFLSDVTGKVLFVDEKFVGGGLHQGGEGSFLEMHADFSRHPEKREWIRELNLLLYLNKDWRPEYAGSLDLQNAHTGETKSIEPIENRFVIMLTKEHTIHGYKPINFPPGTFRTSIAAYAYTEDDGTEYVPYRSTTWHPEDRKKSLAAAVFNKLVPIKQKIFGSRTAKRSKD
;
A
#
# COMPACT_ATOMS: atom_id res chain seq x y z
N MET A 1 -3.25 9.51 -26.96
CA MET A 1 -3.39 10.25 -25.68
C MET A 1 -2.15 9.91 -24.85
N ASN A 2 -1.60 10.87 -24.17
CA ASN A 2 -0.54 10.58 -23.23
C ASN A 2 -1.14 9.85 -22.03
N SER A 3 -0.53 8.73 -21.62
CA SER A 3 -0.95 7.90 -20.47
C SER A 3 0.08 8.02 -19.36
N TYR A 4 -0.35 8.00 -18.12
CA TYR A 4 0.55 7.94 -16.96
C TYR A 4 1.22 6.58 -16.84
N ILE A 5 0.44 5.50 -17.01
CA ILE A 5 0.92 4.11 -16.91
C ILE A 5 1.36 3.64 -18.30
N ASP A 6 2.49 2.96 -18.37
CA ASP A 6 2.94 2.33 -19.60
C ASP A 6 2.22 0.98 -19.82
N PHE A 7 0.97 1.04 -20.23
CA PHE A 7 0.18 -0.17 -20.54
C PHE A 7 0.78 -1.03 -21.64
N ASN A 8 1.53 -0.43 -22.59
CA ASN A 8 2.21 -1.21 -23.62
C ASN A 8 3.30 -2.10 -23.00
N GLN A 9 4.14 -1.52 -22.13
CA GLN A 9 5.14 -2.27 -21.38
C GLN A 9 4.48 -3.36 -20.53
N LEU A 10 3.42 -3.04 -19.79
CA LEU A 10 2.72 -4.00 -18.94
C LEU A 10 2.18 -5.19 -19.75
N ASN A 11 1.49 -4.93 -20.85
CA ASN A 11 0.87 -5.96 -21.68
C ASN A 11 1.92 -6.82 -22.41
N GLN A 12 3.03 -6.24 -22.88
CA GLN A 12 4.11 -6.98 -23.54
C GLN A 12 4.84 -7.92 -22.59
N ASN A 13 4.92 -7.59 -21.31
CA ASN A 13 5.67 -8.35 -20.30
C ASN A 13 4.78 -9.19 -19.36
N VAL A 14 3.49 -9.29 -19.61
CA VAL A 14 2.53 -9.91 -18.66
C VAL A 14 2.91 -11.33 -18.26
N GLU A 15 3.36 -12.17 -19.19
CA GLU A 15 3.76 -13.56 -18.90
C GLU A 15 5.05 -13.62 -18.06
N ILE A 16 5.99 -12.71 -18.28
CA ILE A 16 7.20 -12.57 -17.47
C ILE A 16 6.81 -12.12 -16.06
N TYR A 17 5.94 -11.12 -15.94
CA TYR A 17 5.47 -10.60 -14.66
C TYR A 17 4.67 -11.64 -13.87
N LYS A 18 3.85 -12.44 -14.53
CA LYS A 18 3.13 -13.57 -13.93
C LYS A 18 4.07 -14.59 -13.31
N GLN A 19 5.13 -14.96 -14.03
CA GLN A 19 6.14 -15.87 -13.49
C GLN A 19 6.91 -15.25 -12.34
N GLN A 20 7.36 -13.99 -12.46
CA GLN A 20 8.06 -13.27 -11.41
C GLN A 20 7.22 -13.12 -10.14
N TYR A 21 5.93 -12.79 -10.29
CA TYR A 21 4.99 -12.67 -9.18
C TYR A 21 4.86 -13.98 -8.41
N ARG A 22 4.60 -15.07 -9.13
CA ARG A 22 4.38 -16.40 -8.53
C ARG A 22 5.62 -16.97 -7.86
N ASP A 23 6.79 -16.79 -8.48
CA ASP A 23 8.04 -17.43 -8.05
C ASP A 23 8.83 -16.55 -7.05
N ALA A 24 8.28 -15.42 -6.64
CA ALA A 24 8.93 -14.48 -5.72
C ALA A 24 8.99 -15.01 -4.29
N SER A 25 10.06 -14.64 -3.58
CA SER A 25 10.21 -14.79 -2.13
C SER A 25 10.13 -13.40 -1.48
N PRO A 26 9.59 -13.28 -0.26
CA PRO A 26 9.14 -14.33 0.67
C PRO A 26 7.70 -14.81 0.45
N PHE A 27 6.97 -14.24 -0.48
CA PHE A 27 5.62 -14.57 -0.93
C PHE A 27 5.40 -13.93 -2.30
N GLU A 28 4.23 -14.15 -2.91
CA GLU A 28 3.90 -13.62 -4.22
C GLU A 28 4.04 -12.09 -4.25
N LEU A 29 4.94 -11.65 -5.12
CA LEU A 29 5.41 -10.28 -5.18
C LEU A 29 5.91 -9.95 -6.59
N LEU A 30 5.53 -8.78 -7.11
CA LEU A 30 6.09 -8.24 -8.35
C LEU A 30 6.62 -6.83 -8.09
N VAL A 31 7.81 -6.54 -8.61
CA VAL A 31 8.42 -5.20 -8.59
C VAL A 31 8.62 -4.78 -10.03
N ILE A 32 8.06 -3.63 -10.40
CA ILE A 32 8.17 -3.05 -11.75
C ILE A 32 8.86 -1.69 -11.61
N ASP A 33 10.04 -1.56 -12.18
CA ASP A 33 10.72 -0.28 -12.32
C ASP A 33 10.25 0.43 -13.59
N ASN A 34 10.28 1.77 -13.60
CA ASN A 34 9.78 2.61 -14.69
C ASN A 34 8.33 2.29 -15.04
N PHE A 35 7.48 2.19 -14.02
CA PHE A 35 6.06 1.84 -14.16
C PHE A 35 5.26 2.93 -14.88
N LEU A 36 5.54 4.19 -14.56
CA LEU A 36 4.97 5.33 -15.27
C LEU A 36 5.80 5.63 -16.51
N THR A 37 5.14 6.13 -17.54
CA THR A 37 5.81 6.74 -18.67
C THR A 37 6.63 7.94 -18.23
N ASP A 38 7.68 8.33 -19.00
CA ASP A 38 8.48 9.52 -18.71
C ASP A 38 7.58 10.76 -18.61
N TRP A 39 6.65 10.91 -19.56
CA TRP A 39 5.67 11.99 -19.55
C TRP A 39 4.81 11.95 -18.28
N GLY A 40 4.27 10.78 -17.91
CA GLY A 40 3.42 10.63 -16.73
C GLY A 40 4.15 10.99 -15.45
N LEU A 41 5.41 10.57 -15.31
CA LEU A 41 6.24 10.91 -14.15
C LEU A 41 6.50 12.41 -14.06
N GLU A 42 6.80 13.08 -15.18
CA GLU A 42 7.01 14.53 -15.24
C GLU A 42 5.77 15.35 -14.83
N GLN A 43 4.56 14.82 -15.01
CA GLN A 43 3.32 15.50 -14.61
C GLN A 43 3.06 15.42 -13.10
N ILE A 44 3.69 14.46 -12.40
CA ILE A 44 3.42 14.23 -10.99
C ILE A 44 4.25 15.18 -10.14
N ASP A 45 3.62 16.23 -9.66
CA ASP A 45 4.13 17.08 -8.59
C ASP A 45 3.43 16.70 -7.27
N VAL A 46 4.19 16.19 -6.33
CA VAL A 46 3.68 15.76 -5.03
C VAL A 46 3.99 16.82 -3.99
N PRO A 47 2.97 17.55 -3.52
CA PRO A 47 3.19 18.53 -2.46
C PRO A 47 3.60 17.86 -1.15
N SER A 48 4.35 18.58 -0.34
CA SER A 48 4.59 18.18 1.05
C SER A 48 3.28 18.26 1.84
N LEU A 49 2.81 17.12 2.35
CA LEU A 49 1.60 17.06 3.19
C LEU A 49 1.82 17.66 4.60
N SER A 50 3.02 18.05 4.97
CA SER A 50 3.31 18.70 6.24
C SER A 50 2.89 20.18 6.29
N SER A 51 2.50 20.78 5.17
CA SER A 51 1.94 22.14 5.17
C SER A 51 0.53 22.11 5.74
N LYS A 52 0.25 22.95 6.74
CA LYS A 52 -1.03 23.06 7.47
C LYS A 52 -2.29 23.31 6.61
N ALA A 53 -2.18 23.24 5.30
CA ALA A 53 -3.26 23.53 4.35
C ALA A 53 -4.15 22.33 4.00
N ALA A 54 -3.77 21.12 4.34
CA ALA A 54 -4.57 19.93 4.05
C ALA A 54 -5.33 19.47 5.31
N SER A 55 -6.55 19.96 5.47
CA SER A 55 -7.46 19.63 6.59
C SER A 55 -7.85 18.16 6.66
N ASP A 56 -7.58 17.37 5.63
CA ASP A 56 -7.92 15.94 5.53
C ASP A 56 -6.75 15.03 5.93
N GLU A 57 -5.60 15.58 6.28
CA GLU A 57 -4.39 14.84 6.62
C GLU A 57 -4.46 14.33 8.06
N LYS A 58 -4.23 13.06 8.23
CA LYS A 58 -4.18 12.43 9.56
C LYS A 58 -2.80 11.84 9.79
N SER A 59 -2.04 12.49 10.65
CA SER A 59 -0.85 11.90 11.26
C SER A 59 -1.25 10.68 12.10
N SER A 60 -0.55 9.56 11.90
CA SER A 60 -0.75 8.33 12.66
C SER A 60 0.38 8.18 13.67
N ASP A 61 0.35 9.00 14.73
CA ASP A 61 1.27 8.83 15.85
C ASP A 61 0.65 7.89 16.88
N TYR A 62 1.15 6.67 16.91
CA TYR A 62 0.81 5.69 17.93
C TYR A 62 1.94 4.65 18.04
N LEU A 63 1.80 3.69 18.94
CA LEU A 63 2.85 2.73 19.27
C LEU A 63 3.50 2.01 18.07
N PHE A 64 2.72 1.79 17.00
CA PHE A 64 3.13 0.99 15.82
C PHE A 64 3.41 1.82 14.56
N ALA A 65 3.16 3.13 14.58
CA ALA A 65 3.49 4.05 13.49
C ALA A 65 3.76 5.45 14.03
N LYS A 66 4.68 6.16 13.39
CA LYS A 66 5.03 7.54 13.74
C LYS A 66 5.15 8.39 12.49
N GLU A 67 4.64 9.60 12.57
CA GLU A 67 4.74 10.65 11.54
C GLU A 67 4.37 10.18 10.12
N LYS A 68 3.44 9.23 10.03
CA LYS A 68 2.86 8.77 8.78
C LYS A 68 1.61 9.59 8.46
N ILE A 69 1.66 10.33 7.37
CA ILE A 69 0.56 11.13 6.84
C ILE A 69 -0.09 10.36 5.70
N GLU A 70 -1.41 10.27 5.68
CA GLU A 70 -2.20 9.58 4.67
C GLU A 70 -3.30 10.51 4.15
N ASN A 71 -3.36 10.71 2.84
CA ASN A 71 -4.44 11.44 2.20
C ASN A 71 -5.08 10.57 1.10
N PRO A 72 -6.28 10.00 1.34
CA PRO A 72 -6.96 9.14 0.36
C PRO A 72 -7.56 9.94 -0.81
N ASN A 73 -7.70 11.27 -0.66
CA ASN A 73 -8.35 12.10 -1.65
C ASN A 73 -7.36 12.71 -2.65
N LEU A 74 -6.82 11.87 -3.53
CA LEU A 74 -5.87 12.29 -4.57
C LEU A 74 -6.43 13.41 -5.46
N THR A 75 -7.73 13.45 -5.67
CA THR A 75 -8.42 14.46 -6.49
C THR A 75 -8.23 15.87 -5.94
N ASN A 76 -8.21 16.01 -4.61
CA ASN A 76 -8.04 17.31 -3.97
C ASN A 76 -6.57 17.76 -3.91
N ILE A 77 -5.61 16.84 -4.17
CA ILE A 77 -4.19 17.17 -4.14
C ILE A 77 -3.74 17.78 -5.47
N SER A 78 -3.98 17.08 -6.58
CA SER A 78 -3.68 17.60 -7.92
C SER A 78 -4.47 16.88 -9.01
N SER A 79 -4.63 17.54 -10.17
CA SER A 79 -5.26 16.92 -11.34
C SER A 79 -4.47 15.72 -11.84
N ALA A 80 -3.14 15.79 -11.83
CA ALA A 80 -2.27 14.70 -12.25
C ALA A 80 -2.47 13.43 -11.40
N LEU A 81 -2.53 13.58 -10.07
CA LEU A 81 -2.80 12.46 -9.17
C LEU A 81 -4.22 11.91 -9.35
N ASN A 82 -5.20 12.77 -9.65
CA ASN A 82 -6.55 12.31 -9.97
C ASN A 82 -6.59 11.51 -11.28
N ASP A 83 -5.85 11.93 -12.30
CA ASP A 83 -5.83 11.23 -13.59
C ASP A 83 -5.05 9.90 -13.47
N LEU A 84 -3.92 9.88 -12.76
CA LEU A 84 -3.25 8.62 -12.41
C LEU A 84 -4.18 7.67 -11.64
N LYS A 85 -4.97 8.17 -10.70
CA LYS A 85 -5.96 7.38 -9.97
C LYS A 85 -6.96 6.73 -10.92
N LYS A 86 -7.47 7.48 -11.92
CA LYS A 86 -8.41 6.92 -12.94
C LYS A 86 -7.76 5.77 -13.71
N GLU A 87 -6.49 5.88 -14.08
CA GLU A 87 -5.78 4.79 -14.74
C GLU A 87 -5.59 3.58 -13.83
N LEU A 88 -5.19 3.78 -12.56
CA LEU A 88 -5.03 2.71 -11.56
C LEU A 88 -6.37 2.00 -11.21
N THR A 89 -7.51 2.66 -11.43
CA THR A 89 -8.84 2.06 -11.21
C THR A 89 -9.52 1.61 -12.52
N SER A 90 -8.83 1.72 -13.64
CA SER A 90 -9.37 1.36 -14.95
C SER A 90 -9.57 -0.15 -15.11
N GLY A 91 -10.46 -0.52 -16.04
CA GLY A 91 -10.64 -1.93 -16.42
C GLY A 91 -9.38 -2.52 -17.06
N GLU A 92 -8.56 -1.72 -17.75
CA GLU A 92 -7.30 -2.15 -18.33
C GLU A 92 -6.28 -2.53 -17.25
N PHE A 93 -6.15 -1.70 -16.23
CA PHE A 93 -5.26 -2.01 -15.11
C PHE A 93 -5.76 -3.20 -14.28
N SER A 94 -7.07 -3.29 -14.05
CA SER A 94 -7.71 -4.44 -13.39
C SER A 94 -7.48 -5.74 -14.17
N LYS A 95 -7.54 -5.68 -15.50
CA LYS A 95 -7.20 -6.81 -16.37
C LYS A 95 -5.73 -7.22 -16.22
N PHE A 96 -4.80 -6.27 -16.26
CA PHE A 96 -3.38 -6.54 -16.04
C PHE A 96 -3.13 -7.26 -14.71
N LEU A 97 -3.70 -6.75 -13.60
CA LEU A 97 -3.58 -7.40 -12.29
C LEU A 97 -4.14 -8.83 -12.31
N SER A 98 -5.27 -9.02 -13.00
CA SER A 98 -5.93 -10.33 -13.11
C SER A 98 -5.09 -11.32 -13.92
N ASP A 99 -4.49 -10.87 -15.00
CA ASP A 99 -3.61 -11.70 -15.86
C ASP A 99 -2.34 -12.11 -15.09
N VAL A 100 -1.74 -11.21 -14.32
CA VAL A 100 -0.54 -11.48 -13.51
C VAL A 100 -0.82 -12.48 -12.39
N THR A 101 -1.95 -12.34 -11.70
CA THR A 101 -2.25 -13.13 -10.50
C THR A 101 -3.06 -14.39 -10.76
N GLY A 102 -3.75 -14.46 -11.89
CA GLY A 102 -4.71 -15.53 -12.21
C GLY A 102 -6.04 -15.40 -11.46
N LYS A 103 -6.33 -14.26 -10.83
CA LYS A 103 -7.57 -13.96 -10.10
C LYS A 103 -8.31 -12.82 -10.76
N VAL A 104 -9.63 -12.81 -10.71
CA VAL A 104 -10.43 -11.66 -11.16
C VAL A 104 -10.33 -10.56 -10.10
N LEU A 105 -9.67 -9.46 -10.46
CA LEU A 105 -9.34 -8.37 -9.56
C LEU A 105 -9.87 -7.03 -10.06
N PHE A 106 -10.14 -6.15 -9.11
CA PHE A 106 -10.42 -4.73 -9.34
C PHE A 106 -9.80 -3.87 -8.24
N VAL A 107 -9.56 -2.60 -8.55
CA VAL A 107 -9.06 -1.61 -7.58
C VAL A 107 -10.22 -0.76 -7.08
N ASP A 108 -10.26 -0.51 -5.76
CA ASP A 108 -11.29 0.35 -5.16
C ASP A 108 -11.16 1.79 -5.64
N GLU A 109 -12.17 2.31 -6.34
CA GLU A 109 -12.20 3.68 -6.85
C GLU A 109 -12.12 4.75 -5.76
N LYS A 110 -12.52 4.43 -4.53
CA LYS A 110 -12.46 5.34 -3.39
C LYS A 110 -11.10 5.36 -2.69
N PHE A 111 -10.21 4.42 -3.01
CA PHE A 111 -8.92 4.25 -2.33
C PHE A 111 -9.07 4.18 -0.80
N VAL A 112 -10.10 3.50 -0.29
CA VAL A 112 -10.35 3.39 1.14
C VAL A 112 -9.13 2.79 1.87
N GLY A 113 -8.48 3.60 2.73
CA GLY A 113 -7.26 3.24 3.43
C GLY A 113 -5.97 3.36 2.62
N GLY A 114 -6.07 3.73 1.33
CA GLY A 114 -4.96 4.07 0.44
C GLY A 114 -4.79 5.57 0.26
N GLY A 115 -4.22 5.99 -0.87
CA GLY A 115 -3.99 7.38 -1.26
C GLY A 115 -2.52 7.77 -1.25
N LEU A 116 -2.24 9.05 -1.10
CA LEU A 116 -0.88 9.57 -0.94
C LEU A 116 -0.42 9.36 0.50
N HIS A 117 0.68 8.62 0.65
CA HIS A 117 1.33 8.38 1.93
C HIS A 117 2.67 9.09 1.97
N GLN A 118 2.91 9.85 3.02
CA GLN A 118 4.19 10.49 3.29
C GLN A 118 4.66 10.24 4.72
N GLY A 119 5.96 10.08 4.90
CA GLY A 119 6.60 10.00 6.20
C GLY A 119 7.83 10.89 6.24
N GLY A 120 7.91 11.80 7.22
CA GLY A 120 9.05 12.66 7.48
C GLY A 120 10.16 11.96 8.27
N GLU A 121 11.21 12.69 8.67
CA GLU A 121 12.32 12.19 9.47
C GLU A 121 11.85 11.43 10.72
N GLY A 122 12.42 10.24 10.93
CA GLY A 122 12.05 9.36 12.05
C GLY A 122 10.72 8.62 11.91
N SER A 123 10.00 8.81 10.79
CA SER A 123 8.79 8.04 10.50
C SER A 123 9.09 6.56 10.39
N PHE A 124 8.21 5.73 10.91
CA PHE A 124 8.27 4.26 10.79
C PHE A 124 6.88 3.65 10.75
N LEU A 125 6.83 2.42 10.29
CA LEU A 125 5.64 1.58 10.34
C LEU A 125 6.08 0.18 10.78
N GLU A 126 5.62 -0.27 11.95
CA GLU A 126 5.95 -1.60 12.46
C GLU A 126 5.46 -2.69 11.51
N MET A 127 6.13 -3.82 11.55
CA MET A 127 5.75 -5.00 10.79
C MET A 127 4.32 -5.40 11.11
N HIS A 128 3.50 -5.61 10.09
CA HIS A 128 2.08 -5.93 10.24
C HIS A 128 1.55 -6.71 9.03
N ALA A 129 0.49 -7.49 9.28
CA ALA A 129 -0.37 -8.00 8.22
C ALA A 129 -1.63 -7.14 8.15
N ASP A 130 -2.02 -6.77 6.94
CA ASP A 130 -3.17 -5.90 6.69
C ASP A 130 -4.52 -6.60 6.93
N PHE A 131 -5.57 -5.79 7.02
CA PHE A 131 -6.95 -6.28 7.09
C PHE A 131 -7.32 -7.10 5.85
N SER A 132 -8.14 -8.13 6.03
CA SER A 132 -8.47 -9.10 4.98
C SER A 132 -9.61 -8.71 4.06
N ARG A 133 -10.50 -7.80 4.47
CA ARG A 133 -11.69 -7.42 3.73
C ARG A 133 -11.89 -5.91 3.72
N HIS A 134 -12.52 -5.39 2.67
CA HIS A 134 -12.81 -3.96 2.55
C HIS A 134 -13.60 -3.45 3.77
N PRO A 135 -13.24 -2.29 4.37
CA PRO A 135 -13.87 -1.81 5.60
C PRO A 135 -15.36 -1.48 5.49
N GLU A 136 -15.82 -1.07 4.29
CA GLU A 136 -17.20 -0.71 4.02
C GLU A 136 -17.97 -1.82 3.27
N LYS A 137 -17.28 -2.55 2.39
CA LYS A 137 -17.84 -3.61 1.55
C LYS A 137 -17.25 -4.95 1.95
N ARG A 138 -17.81 -5.60 2.94
CA ARG A 138 -17.26 -6.82 3.53
C ARG A 138 -17.26 -8.03 2.59
N GLU A 139 -18.03 -7.98 1.53
CA GLU A 139 -18.02 -8.93 0.40
C GLU A 139 -16.76 -8.80 -0.47
N TRP A 140 -15.96 -7.75 -0.33
CA TRP A 140 -14.70 -7.59 -1.04
C TRP A 140 -13.54 -8.11 -0.21
N ILE A 141 -12.88 -9.14 -0.73
CA ILE A 141 -11.66 -9.72 -0.14
C ILE A 141 -10.46 -8.96 -0.68
N ARG A 142 -9.60 -8.46 0.22
CA ARG A 142 -8.35 -7.79 -0.17
C ARG A 142 -7.33 -8.83 -0.58
N GLU A 143 -6.86 -8.72 -1.82
CA GLU A 143 -5.89 -9.64 -2.39
C GLU A 143 -4.50 -9.02 -2.52
N LEU A 144 -4.41 -7.74 -2.91
CA LEU A 144 -3.14 -7.09 -3.17
C LEU A 144 -3.01 -5.74 -2.48
N ASN A 145 -1.77 -5.44 -2.09
CA ASN A 145 -1.27 -4.08 -1.90
C ASN A 145 -0.55 -3.64 -3.17
N LEU A 146 -0.82 -2.41 -3.57
CA LEU A 146 -0.27 -1.74 -4.73
C LEU A 146 0.43 -0.47 -4.25
N LEU A 147 1.76 -0.39 -4.42
CA LEU A 147 2.56 0.73 -3.91
C LEU A 147 3.40 1.34 -5.04
N LEU A 148 3.11 2.57 -5.42
CA LEU A 148 3.93 3.35 -6.33
C LEU A 148 4.82 4.30 -5.52
N TYR A 149 6.13 4.13 -5.58
CA TYR A 149 7.10 4.99 -4.92
C TYR A 149 7.48 6.18 -5.79
N LEU A 150 7.63 7.34 -5.14
CA LEU A 150 7.90 8.63 -5.78
C LEU A 150 9.06 9.36 -5.08
N ASN A 151 10.13 8.64 -4.72
CA ASN A 151 11.26 9.19 -3.97
C ASN A 151 12.43 9.46 -4.91
N LYS A 152 12.43 10.64 -5.51
CA LYS A 152 13.53 11.10 -6.35
C LYS A 152 14.84 11.10 -5.58
N ASP A 153 15.92 10.66 -6.24
CA ASP A 153 17.28 10.63 -5.68
C ASP A 153 17.37 9.88 -4.33
N TRP A 154 16.51 8.88 -4.12
CA TRP A 154 16.60 8.05 -2.91
C TRP A 154 17.97 7.37 -2.79
N ARG A 155 18.46 7.28 -1.56
CA ARG A 155 19.75 6.67 -1.24
C ARG A 155 19.61 5.71 -0.06
N PRO A 156 20.46 4.66 0.02
CA PRO A 156 20.41 3.67 1.10
C PRO A 156 20.49 4.28 2.51
N GLU A 157 21.26 5.38 2.69
CA GLU A 157 21.39 6.07 3.97
C GLU A 157 20.08 6.74 4.45
N TYR A 158 19.11 6.95 3.56
CA TYR A 158 17.79 7.48 3.93
C TYR A 158 16.91 6.40 4.58
N ALA A 159 17.27 5.13 4.46
CA ALA A 159 16.47 4.00 4.92
C ALA A 159 15.04 4.00 4.33
N GLY A 160 14.08 3.39 5.01
CA GLY A 160 12.68 3.39 4.58
C GLY A 160 12.34 2.39 3.49
N SER A 161 13.21 1.39 3.25
CA SER A 161 12.88 0.23 2.42
C SER A 161 11.59 -0.42 2.90
N LEU A 162 10.83 -0.98 1.98
CA LEU A 162 9.70 -1.85 2.32
C LEU A 162 10.26 -3.19 2.78
N ASP A 163 10.20 -3.43 4.08
CA ASP A 163 10.60 -4.70 4.66
C ASP A 163 9.43 -5.68 4.59
N LEU A 164 9.69 -6.88 4.07
CA LEU A 164 8.72 -7.96 3.88
C LEU A 164 9.18 -9.18 4.67
N GLN A 165 8.22 -9.90 5.25
CA GLN A 165 8.48 -11.17 5.93
C GLN A 165 7.30 -12.12 5.75
N ASN A 166 7.59 -13.37 5.45
CA ASN A 166 6.61 -14.45 5.53
C ASN A 166 6.55 -14.96 6.97
N ALA A 167 5.42 -14.81 7.65
CA ALA A 167 5.27 -15.21 9.05
C ALA A 167 5.36 -16.73 9.27
N HIS A 168 5.14 -17.53 8.22
CA HIS A 168 5.19 -18.99 8.32
C HIS A 168 6.60 -19.54 8.11
N THR A 169 7.35 -18.99 7.14
CA THR A 169 8.70 -19.48 6.79
C THR A 169 9.81 -18.69 7.48
N GLY A 170 9.53 -17.44 7.88
CA GLY A 170 10.53 -16.51 8.41
C GLY A 170 11.39 -15.85 7.33
N GLU A 171 11.20 -16.18 6.05
CA GLU A 171 11.91 -15.53 4.94
C GLU A 171 11.62 -14.06 4.88
N THR A 172 12.64 -13.26 4.54
CA THR A 172 12.57 -11.79 4.49
C THR A 172 13.11 -11.25 3.18
N LYS A 173 12.62 -10.05 2.82
CA LYS A 173 13.13 -9.26 1.69
C LYS A 173 12.92 -7.78 1.97
N SER A 174 13.85 -6.94 1.54
CA SER A 174 13.70 -5.49 1.57
C SER A 174 13.67 -4.94 0.14
N ILE A 175 12.76 -3.99 -0.12
CA ILE A 175 12.60 -3.33 -1.41
C ILE A 175 12.85 -1.84 -1.23
N GLU A 176 13.80 -1.33 -1.97
CA GLU A 176 14.14 0.10 -1.98
C GLU A 176 12.98 0.92 -2.57
N PRO A 177 12.55 2.00 -1.89
CA PRO A 177 11.41 2.81 -2.33
C PRO A 177 11.82 3.87 -3.35
N ILE A 178 12.54 3.50 -4.42
CA ILE A 178 13.03 4.42 -5.43
C ILE A 178 11.90 5.01 -6.28
N GLU A 179 12.16 6.16 -6.89
CA GLU A 179 11.21 6.82 -7.79
C GLU A 179 10.77 5.89 -8.93
N ASN A 180 9.49 5.96 -9.28
CA ASN A 180 8.87 5.21 -10.38
C ASN A 180 8.94 3.68 -10.25
N ARG A 181 9.11 3.16 -9.00
CA ARG A 181 9.01 1.74 -8.69
C ARG A 181 7.61 1.40 -8.21
N PHE A 182 7.00 0.44 -8.87
CA PHE A 182 5.70 -0.09 -8.50
C PHE A 182 5.82 -1.49 -7.89
N VAL A 183 5.17 -1.70 -6.76
CA VAL A 183 5.19 -2.97 -6.04
C VAL A 183 3.77 -3.51 -5.96
N ILE A 184 3.59 -4.73 -6.42
CA ILE A 184 2.37 -5.53 -6.28
C ILE A 184 2.69 -6.65 -5.31
N MET A 185 2.05 -6.68 -4.15
CA MET A 185 2.31 -7.72 -3.16
C MET A 185 1.02 -8.38 -2.68
N LEU A 186 1.07 -9.71 -2.49
CA LEU A 186 -0.01 -10.49 -1.91
C LEU A 186 -0.37 -10.00 -0.51
N THR A 187 -1.65 -9.94 -0.18
CA THR A 187 -2.16 -9.58 1.14
C THR A 187 -2.87 -10.77 1.78
N LYS A 188 -2.16 -11.49 2.65
CA LYS A 188 -2.68 -12.61 3.45
C LYS A 188 -2.24 -12.47 4.91
N GLU A 189 -2.62 -13.40 5.75
CA GLU A 189 -2.26 -13.39 7.17
C GLU A 189 -0.75 -13.51 7.41
N HIS A 190 -0.06 -14.27 6.58
CA HIS A 190 1.36 -14.51 6.67
C HIS A 190 2.24 -13.48 5.95
N THR A 191 1.66 -12.57 5.16
CA THR A 191 2.41 -11.55 4.42
C THR A 191 2.57 -10.30 5.28
N ILE A 192 3.67 -10.24 6.03
CA ILE A 192 3.97 -9.15 6.96
C ILE A 192 4.85 -8.12 6.26
N HIS A 193 4.56 -6.85 6.48
CA HIS A 193 5.36 -5.77 5.93
C HIS A 193 5.40 -4.55 6.85
N GLY A 194 6.40 -3.69 6.63
CA GLY A 194 6.61 -2.46 7.37
C GLY A 194 7.81 -1.69 6.83
N TYR A 195 8.26 -0.68 7.56
CA TYR A 195 9.54 -0.01 7.31
C TYR A 195 10.11 0.56 8.61
N LYS A 196 11.44 0.52 8.72
CA LYS A 196 12.20 1.02 9.87
C LYS A 196 12.25 2.54 9.89
N PRO A 197 12.62 3.16 11.02
CA PRO A 197 12.76 4.60 11.11
C PRO A 197 13.61 5.16 9.96
N ILE A 198 13.07 6.15 9.28
CA ILE A 198 13.71 6.77 8.11
C ILE A 198 14.61 7.93 8.53
N ASN A 199 15.61 8.21 7.70
CA ASN A 199 16.57 9.27 7.87
C ASN A 199 16.62 10.18 6.62
N PHE A 200 15.45 10.59 6.16
CA PHE A 200 15.34 11.50 5.04
C PHE A 200 15.81 12.89 5.42
N PRO A 201 16.43 13.65 4.52
CA PRO A 201 16.82 15.02 4.78
C PRO A 201 15.64 15.88 5.24
N PRO A 202 15.87 16.89 6.12
CA PRO A 202 14.81 17.78 6.56
C PRO A 202 14.03 18.41 5.39
N GLY A 203 12.70 18.36 5.47
CA GLY A 203 11.82 18.88 4.42
C GLY A 203 11.60 17.94 3.24
N THR A 204 12.17 16.75 3.27
CA THR A 204 11.91 15.68 2.30
C THR A 204 11.14 14.54 2.96
N PHE A 205 10.45 13.73 2.15
CA PHE A 205 9.52 12.71 2.65
C PHE A 205 9.69 11.41 1.88
N ARG A 206 9.56 10.30 2.60
CA ARG A 206 9.31 9.01 1.99
C ARG A 206 7.88 9.00 1.44
N THR A 207 7.74 9.05 0.14
CA THR A 207 6.46 9.24 -0.55
C THR A 207 6.06 8.00 -1.33
N SER A 208 4.80 7.61 -1.22
CA SER A 208 4.20 6.57 -2.05
C SER A 208 2.71 6.82 -2.28
N ILE A 209 2.19 6.33 -3.42
CA ILE A 209 0.75 6.15 -3.63
C ILE A 209 0.44 4.70 -3.31
N ALA A 210 -0.52 4.50 -2.41
CA ALA A 210 -1.00 3.18 -2.03
C ALA A 210 -2.42 2.96 -2.53
N ALA A 211 -2.67 1.80 -3.13
CA ALA A 211 -3.99 1.33 -3.50
C ALA A 211 -4.13 -0.14 -3.14
N TYR A 212 -5.35 -0.66 -3.21
CA TYR A 212 -5.64 -2.04 -2.88
C TYR A 212 -6.49 -2.68 -3.95
N ALA A 213 -6.13 -3.90 -4.34
CA ALA A 213 -6.96 -4.68 -5.24
C ALA A 213 -7.74 -5.76 -4.48
N TYR A 214 -8.96 -5.95 -4.92
CA TYR A 214 -9.94 -6.83 -4.30
C TYR A 214 -10.48 -7.83 -5.30
N THR A 215 -11.01 -8.93 -4.77
CA THR A 215 -11.93 -9.83 -5.46
C THR A 215 -13.27 -9.85 -4.73
N GLU A 216 -14.35 -10.15 -5.43
CA GLU A 216 -15.63 -10.39 -4.79
C GLU A 216 -15.62 -11.77 -4.10
N ASP A 217 -16.20 -11.84 -2.91
CA ASP A 217 -16.36 -13.10 -2.18
C ASP A 217 -17.48 -13.94 -2.85
N ASP A 218 -17.09 -14.96 -3.56
CA ASP A 218 -18.01 -15.89 -4.23
C ASP A 218 -18.44 -17.08 -3.34
N GLY A 219 -17.97 -17.08 -2.09
CA GLY A 219 -18.26 -18.13 -1.11
C GLY A 219 -17.50 -19.44 -1.33
N THR A 220 -16.60 -19.52 -2.30
CA THR A 220 -15.80 -20.73 -2.57
C THR A 220 -14.70 -20.96 -1.54
N GLU A 221 -14.13 -19.88 -0.99
CA GLU A 221 -13.10 -19.90 0.04
C GLU A 221 -13.57 -19.13 1.28
N TYR A 222 -13.45 -19.73 2.46
CA TYR A 222 -13.69 -18.99 3.70
C TYR A 222 -12.53 -18.08 4.05
N VAL A 223 -12.69 -16.78 3.86
CA VAL A 223 -11.73 -15.76 4.30
C VAL A 223 -12.29 -15.05 5.54
N PRO A 224 -11.72 -15.30 6.73
CA PRO A 224 -12.21 -14.66 7.95
C PRO A 224 -11.97 -13.15 7.91
N TYR A 225 -12.88 -12.38 8.50
CA TYR A 225 -12.64 -10.95 8.71
C TYR A 225 -11.50 -10.76 9.72
N ARG A 226 -10.43 -10.16 9.27
CA ARG A 226 -9.26 -9.81 10.09
C ARG A 226 -9.00 -8.31 9.98
N SER A 227 -8.79 -7.65 11.10
CA SER A 227 -8.20 -6.31 11.13
C SER A 227 -6.69 -6.40 10.95
N THR A 228 -6.02 -5.26 10.74
CA THR A 228 -4.55 -5.18 10.76
C THR A 228 -4.01 -5.82 12.04
N THR A 229 -3.06 -6.74 11.90
CA THR A 229 -2.38 -7.41 13.00
C THR A 229 -0.92 -6.99 13.06
N TRP A 230 -0.44 -6.63 14.25
CA TRP A 230 0.89 -6.07 14.47
C TRP A 230 1.88 -7.14 14.92
N HIS A 231 3.09 -7.11 14.34
CA HIS A 231 4.17 -8.05 14.59
C HIS A 231 5.50 -7.30 14.86
N PRO A 232 5.57 -6.40 15.85
CA PRO A 232 6.78 -5.64 16.12
C PRO A 232 7.91 -6.52 16.64
N GLU A 233 9.14 -6.18 16.27
CA GLU A 233 10.34 -6.89 16.75
C GLU A 233 10.65 -6.60 18.23
N ASP A 234 10.34 -5.41 18.71
CA ASP A 234 10.55 -5.02 20.11
C ASP A 234 9.64 -5.80 21.06
N ARG A 235 10.22 -6.39 22.12
CA ARG A 235 9.50 -7.25 23.09
C ARG A 235 8.37 -6.52 23.82
N LYS A 236 8.56 -5.26 24.17
CA LYS A 236 7.51 -4.46 24.86
C LYS A 236 6.37 -4.13 23.92
N LYS A 237 6.70 -3.75 22.69
CA LYS A 237 5.71 -3.53 21.64
C LYS A 237 4.98 -4.83 21.26
N SER A 238 5.66 -5.98 21.27
CA SER A 238 5.05 -7.30 21.02
C SER A 238 4.00 -7.66 22.06
N LEU A 239 4.24 -7.40 23.33
CA LEU A 239 3.24 -7.60 24.39
C LEU A 239 2.01 -6.69 24.19
N ALA A 240 2.24 -5.42 23.86
CA ALA A 240 1.17 -4.49 23.56
C ALA A 240 0.40 -4.91 22.28
N ALA A 241 1.11 -5.38 21.25
CA ALA A 241 0.50 -5.88 20.03
C ALA A 241 -0.40 -7.10 20.28
N ALA A 242 0.01 -8.03 21.14
CA ALA A 242 -0.79 -9.19 21.50
C ALA A 242 -2.13 -8.81 22.13
N VAL A 243 -2.15 -7.77 22.97
CA VAL A 243 -3.38 -7.21 23.55
C VAL A 243 -4.20 -6.48 22.48
N PHE A 244 -3.56 -5.64 21.69
CA PHE A 244 -4.19 -4.83 20.66
C PHE A 244 -4.87 -5.72 19.60
N ASN A 245 -4.15 -6.73 19.07
CA ASN A 245 -4.65 -7.66 18.07
C ASN A 245 -5.90 -8.43 18.54
N LYS A 246 -6.05 -8.67 19.84
CA LYS A 246 -7.25 -9.30 20.42
C LYS A 246 -8.42 -8.34 20.60
N LEU A 247 -8.17 -7.10 21.01
CA LEU A 247 -9.22 -6.14 21.37
C LEU A 247 -9.79 -5.37 20.19
N VAL A 248 -8.95 -5.04 19.18
CA VAL A 248 -9.39 -4.22 18.04
C VAL A 248 -10.50 -4.87 17.22
N PRO A 249 -10.45 -6.18 16.88
CA PRO A 249 -11.54 -6.82 16.15
C PRO A 249 -12.88 -6.72 16.88
N ILE A 250 -12.88 -6.85 18.22
CA ILE A 250 -14.08 -6.72 19.06
C ILE A 250 -14.63 -5.30 18.98
N LYS A 251 -13.75 -4.30 19.14
CA LYS A 251 -14.12 -2.88 19.03
C LYS A 251 -14.67 -2.54 17.64
N GLN A 252 -14.05 -3.04 16.58
CA GLN A 252 -14.50 -2.80 15.21
C GLN A 252 -15.85 -3.45 14.91
N LYS A 253 -16.12 -4.61 15.50
CA LYS A 253 -17.43 -5.27 15.38
C LYS A 253 -18.56 -4.44 15.99
N ILE A 254 -18.27 -3.72 17.08
CA ILE A 254 -19.27 -2.92 17.82
C ILE A 254 -19.40 -1.51 17.24
N PHE A 255 -18.29 -0.84 16.94
CA PHE A 255 -18.24 0.58 16.60
C PHE A 255 -17.87 0.89 15.15
N GLY A 256 -17.65 -0.14 14.33
CA GLY A 256 -17.19 -0.01 12.94
C GLY A 256 -15.68 0.30 12.80
N SER A 257 -15.19 0.28 11.56
CA SER A 257 -13.79 0.57 11.24
C SER A 257 -13.50 2.06 11.27
N ARG A 258 -12.35 2.44 11.83
CA ARG A 258 -11.86 3.84 11.81
C ARG A 258 -11.50 4.28 10.38
N THR A 259 -11.00 3.35 9.56
CA THR A 259 -10.69 3.57 8.14
C THR A 259 -11.94 3.92 7.36
N ALA A 260 -13.05 3.16 7.55
CA ALA A 260 -14.33 3.44 6.91
C ALA A 260 -14.93 4.80 7.32
N LYS A 261 -14.71 5.24 8.56
CA LYS A 261 -15.18 6.56 9.02
C LYS A 261 -14.40 7.71 8.37
N ARG A 262 -13.12 7.50 8.07
CA ARG A 262 -12.26 8.50 7.43
C ARG A 262 -12.60 8.72 5.95
N SER A 263 -13.11 7.71 5.27
CA SER A 263 -13.46 7.80 3.84
C SER A 263 -14.79 8.52 3.59
N LYS A 264 -15.57 8.84 4.64
CA LYS A 264 -16.87 9.52 4.54
C LYS A 264 -16.79 11.04 4.77
N ASP A 265 -15.66 11.53 5.28
CA ASP A 265 -15.36 12.94 5.48
C ASP A 265 -14.59 13.47 4.24
#